data_13da2795598988438ca7d3063fe44a16
#
_entry.id   13da2795598988438ca7d3063fe44a16
#
_cell.length_a   1.000
_cell.length_b   1.000
_cell.length_c   1.000
_cell.angle_alpha   90.00
_cell.angle_beta   90.00
_cell.angle_gamma   90.00
#
_symmetry.space_group_name_H-M   'P 1'
#
loop_
_entity.id
_entity.type
_entity.pdbx_description
1 polymer ?
#
loop_
_entity_poly.entity_id
_entity_poly.type
_entity_poly.pdbx_seq_one_letter_code
_entity_poly.pdbx_strand_id
1 'polypeptide(L)'
;VTQFSDVYPTDWAYQALANLVETYGCVAGYPNGSFRGNRAMTRYEAAALLNACLDRVTEVTDELRRLMAEFETELAILKGRVDGLEAKVGELQAAQFSTTTKLKGKADFFIGGIDNDVETEGTAGDGEAVVMQYRYRLNMNTSFTGKDLLYTRLQAASGSGWTEAGDTHLADSGSNGVTLSVDKIWYTFPVGDFKVTVGPRIENYYMIETPTRYKPVLKAFKLGGYGSLMGASTGTGAGIQWRQNVGRGEPAFNFAANYTSSGGDDSSEGVFGDDVQTSFLTQLGYGTRKAWVGAHYARKNTDGSDVIAGQSNDGTVSTSMDVWGLRGFYVPESKAFPTVSAGINWGNTDGTSTGDTTETFGYMVGLNWDDVLVEGNKAGLAYGSIGSYITEKKNESVDADNNALELWYQYQVTDAISVKPAVFWTNNYASDADDTFGALVQTTFKF
;
A
#
# COMPACT_ATOMS: atom_id res chain seq x y z
N VAL A 1 -8.15 54.20 -33.76
CA VAL A 1 -7.55 53.01 -34.42
C VAL A 1 -6.09 53.28 -34.81
N THR A 2 -5.65 54.54 -34.85
CA THR A 2 -4.26 54.92 -35.08
C THR A 2 -3.25 54.36 -34.05
N GLN A 3 -3.74 53.79 -32.98
CA GLN A 3 -2.92 53.12 -31.93
C GLN A 3 -2.44 51.70 -32.34
N PHE A 4 -3.01 51.12 -33.41
CA PHE A 4 -2.63 49.79 -33.86
C PHE A 4 -1.70 49.87 -35.07
N SER A 5 -0.53 49.27 -34.95
CA SER A 5 0.51 49.31 -35.99
C SER A 5 0.21 48.42 -37.20
N ASP A 6 -0.74 47.53 -37.11
CA ASP A 6 -1.10 46.51 -38.11
C ASP A 6 -2.54 46.65 -38.64
N VAL A 7 -3.18 47.80 -38.47
CA VAL A 7 -4.53 48.11 -38.97
C VAL A 7 -4.45 49.36 -39.86
N TYR A 8 -4.77 49.18 -41.12
CA TYR A 8 -4.67 50.25 -42.12
C TYR A 8 -6.05 50.76 -42.54
N PRO A 9 -6.18 52.05 -42.97
CA PRO A 9 -7.45 52.58 -43.43
C PRO A 9 -8.08 51.86 -44.64
N THR A 10 -7.29 51.06 -45.32
CA THR A 10 -7.72 50.20 -46.45
C THR A 10 -8.31 48.87 -45.98
N ASP A 11 -8.16 48.51 -44.73
CA ASP A 11 -8.71 47.26 -44.20
C ASP A 11 -10.23 47.32 -44.10
N TRP A 12 -10.90 46.30 -44.52
CA TRP A 12 -12.37 46.23 -44.56
C TRP A 12 -13.02 46.45 -43.18
N ALA A 13 -12.34 46.07 -42.11
CA ALA A 13 -12.83 46.18 -40.73
C ALA A 13 -12.43 47.51 -40.05
N TYR A 14 -11.70 48.40 -40.72
CA TYR A 14 -11.16 49.64 -40.12
C TYR A 14 -12.23 50.51 -39.47
N GLN A 15 -13.33 50.73 -40.17
CA GLN A 15 -14.44 51.57 -39.68
C GLN A 15 -15.14 50.97 -38.46
N ALA A 16 -15.38 49.66 -38.50
CA ALA A 16 -16.00 48.93 -37.37
C ALA A 16 -15.09 48.97 -36.13
N LEU A 17 -13.80 48.74 -36.33
CA LEU A 17 -12.80 48.78 -35.29
C LEU A 17 -12.61 50.21 -34.74
N ALA A 18 -12.65 51.23 -35.57
CA ALA A 18 -12.62 52.63 -35.15
C ALA A 18 -13.78 52.96 -34.22
N ASN A 19 -15.00 52.55 -34.53
CA ASN A 19 -16.14 52.76 -33.68
C ASN A 19 -16.01 52.05 -32.33
N LEU A 20 -15.53 50.79 -32.29
CA LEU A 20 -15.36 50.01 -31.06
C LEU A 20 -14.27 50.58 -30.16
N VAL A 21 -13.20 51.14 -30.73
CA VAL A 21 -12.08 51.73 -29.97
C VAL A 21 -12.39 53.16 -29.57
N GLU A 22 -12.86 54.01 -30.49
CA GLU A 22 -12.96 55.45 -30.28
C GLU A 22 -14.29 55.87 -29.64
N THR A 23 -15.41 55.22 -30.03
CA THR A 23 -16.73 55.53 -29.51
C THR A 23 -17.02 54.77 -28.20
N TYR A 24 -16.73 53.49 -28.16
CA TYR A 24 -17.08 52.66 -27.03
C TYR A 24 -15.90 52.33 -26.08
N GLY A 25 -14.65 52.45 -26.58
CA GLY A 25 -13.44 52.18 -25.80
C GLY A 25 -13.37 50.78 -25.26
N CYS A 26 -14.03 49.82 -25.92
CA CYS A 26 -14.17 48.45 -25.46
C CYS A 26 -13.17 47.48 -26.11
N VAL A 27 -12.43 47.93 -27.09
CA VAL A 27 -11.39 47.15 -27.77
C VAL A 27 -10.03 47.71 -27.42
N ALA A 28 -9.16 46.91 -26.84
CA ALA A 28 -7.75 47.22 -26.63
C ALA A 28 -6.90 46.22 -27.43
N GLY A 29 -5.80 46.71 -28.01
CA GLY A 29 -4.83 45.84 -28.67
C GLY A 29 -3.92 45.09 -27.71
N TYR A 30 -3.02 44.34 -28.27
CA TYR A 30 -1.96 43.70 -27.49
C TYR A 30 -0.97 44.75 -26.93
N PRO A 31 -0.22 44.43 -25.85
CA PRO A 31 0.72 45.38 -25.24
C PRO A 31 1.80 45.94 -26.18
N ASN A 32 2.04 45.28 -27.32
CA ASN A 32 2.98 45.72 -28.32
C ASN A 32 2.36 46.69 -29.36
N GLY A 33 1.13 47.15 -29.15
CA GLY A 33 0.44 48.07 -30.05
C GLY A 33 -0.07 47.41 -31.35
N SER A 34 -0.23 46.09 -31.40
CA SER A 34 -0.83 45.39 -32.55
C SER A 34 -2.25 44.91 -32.24
N PHE A 35 -3.08 44.77 -33.30
CA PHE A 35 -4.41 44.19 -33.20
C PHE A 35 -4.46 42.72 -33.63
N ARG A 36 -3.58 42.32 -34.56
CA ARG A 36 -3.46 40.97 -35.12
C ARG A 36 -4.73 40.47 -35.83
N GLY A 37 -5.38 41.31 -36.59
CA GLY A 37 -6.64 41.01 -37.28
C GLY A 37 -6.61 39.85 -38.29
N ASN A 38 -5.42 39.42 -38.71
CA ASN A 38 -5.20 38.28 -39.61
C ASN A 38 -5.04 36.93 -38.89
N ARG A 39 -5.13 36.89 -37.55
CA ARG A 39 -5.02 35.66 -36.74
C ARG A 39 -6.40 35.22 -36.25
N ALA A 40 -6.68 33.92 -36.33
CA ALA A 40 -7.87 33.34 -35.71
C ALA A 40 -7.91 33.60 -34.22
N MET A 41 -9.00 34.13 -33.72
CA MET A 41 -9.29 34.36 -32.31
C MET A 41 -9.96 33.10 -31.76
N THR A 42 -9.63 32.75 -30.51
CA THR A 42 -10.34 31.68 -29.80
C THR A 42 -11.76 32.15 -29.43
N ARG A 43 -12.71 31.23 -29.29
CA ARG A 43 -14.07 31.57 -28.82
C ARG A 43 -14.08 32.23 -27.43
N TYR A 44 -13.11 31.91 -26.59
CA TYR A 44 -12.95 32.55 -25.26
C TYR A 44 -12.47 34.01 -25.36
N GLU A 45 -11.52 34.29 -26.23
CA GLU A 45 -11.09 35.66 -26.50
C GLU A 45 -12.23 36.51 -27.13
N ALA A 46 -13.02 35.91 -28.00
CA ALA A 46 -14.19 36.58 -28.59
C ALA A 46 -15.27 36.85 -27.50
N ALA A 47 -15.52 35.89 -26.59
CA ALA A 47 -16.49 36.08 -25.51
C ALA A 47 -16.04 37.15 -24.50
N ALA A 48 -14.74 37.20 -24.16
CA ALA A 48 -14.18 38.23 -23.29
C ALA A 48 -14.26 39.63 -23.90
N LEU A 49 -13.97 39.73 -25.21
CA LEU A 49 -14.10 40.98 -25.97
C LEU A 49 -15.56 41.45 -26.04
N LEU A 50 -16.49 40.55 -26.30
CA LEU A 50 -17.91 40.82 -26.35
C LEU A 50 -18.43 41.31 -24.98
N ASN A 51 -18.04 40.67 -23.90
CA ASN A 51 -18.42 41.09 -22.54
C ASN A 51 -17.88 42.47 -22.19
N ALA A 52 -16.62 42.78 -22.53
CA ALA A 52 -16.04 44.11 -22.31
C ALA A 52 -16.75 45.22 -23.12
N CYS A 53 -17.26 44.89 -24.31
CA CYS A 53 -18.02 45.85 -25.12
C CYS A 53 -19.46 46.03 -24.63
N LEU A 54 -20.12 44.95 -24.15
CA LEU A 54 -21.48 44.99 -23.58
C LEU A 54 -21.59 45.90 -22.37
N ASP A 55 -20.59 45.91 -21.50
CA ASP A 55 -20.55 46.78 -20.33
C ASP A 55 -20.47 48.27 -20.64
N ARG A 56 -20.11 48.63 -21.90
CA ARG A 56 -19.88 50.01 -22.31
C ARG A 56 -20.85 50.54 -23.39
N VAL A 57 -21.57 49.62 -24.02
CA VAL A 57 -22.54 50.01 -25.08
C VAL A 57 -23.87 50.36 -24.46
N THR A 58 -24.24 51.65 -24.57
CA THR A 58 -25.53 52.19 -24.09
C THR A 58 -26.70 52.00 -25.07
N GLU A 59 -26.41 51.75 -26.35
CA GLU A 59 -27.42 51.42 -27.37
C GLU A 59 -27.13 50.08 -27.98
N VAL A 60 -28.13 49.21 -27.94
CA VAL A 60 -28.04 47.85 -28.54
C VAL A 60 -28.45 47.95 -29.99
N THR A 61 -27.49 47.85 -30.91
CA THR A 61 -27.78 47.76 -32.33
C THR A 61 -28.44 46.42 -32.67
N ASP A 62 -29.20 46.33 -33.76
CA ASP A 62 -29.83 45.08 -34.18
C ASP A 62 -28.84 43.96 -34.49
N GLU A 63 -27.63 44.29 -34.93
CA GLU A 63 -26.54 43.34 -35.15
C GLU A 63 -25.98 42.80 -33.82
N LEU A 64 -25.84 43.64 -32.81
CA LEU A 64 -25.40 43.24 -31.49
C LEU A 64 -26.46 42.34 -30.86
N ARG A 65 -27.75 42.64 -31.02
CA ARG A 65 -28.85 41.82 -30.52
C ARG A 65 -28.88 40.45 -31.20
N ARG A 66 -28.58 40.40 -32.49
CA ARG A 66 -28.47 39.15 -33.25
C ARG A 66 -27.28 38.28 -32.75
N LEU A 67 -26.10 38.90 -32.55
CA LEU A 67 -24.93 38.21 -31.96
C LEU A 67 -25.20 37.70 -30.56
N MET A 68 -25.82 38.47 -29.68
CA MET A 68 -26.21 38.06 -28.38
C MET A 68 -27.15 36.84 -28.41
N ALA A 69 -28.14 36.85 -29.31
CA ALA A 69 -29.05 35.72 -29.49
C ALA A 69 -28.33 34.45 -30.04
N GLU A 70 -27.33 34.62 -30.88
CA GLU A 70 -26.50 33.51 -31.40
C GLU A 70 -25.64 32.85 -30.30
N PHE A 71 -25.10 33.65 -29.39
CA PHE A 71 -24.28 33.14 -28.27
C PHE A 71 -25.09 32.79 -27.01
N GLU A 72 -26.35 33.18 -26.93
CA GLU A 72 -27.20 32.94 -25.74
C GLU A 72 -27.30 31.45 -25.37
N THR A 73 -27.44 30.58 -26.35
CA THR A 73 -27.50 29.13 -26.17
C THR A 73 -26.18 28.55 -25.63
N GLU A 74 -25.06 29.03 -26.15
CA GLU A 74 -23.73 28.56 -25.74
C GLU A 74 -23.36 29.08 -24.34
N LEU A 75 -23.69 30.34 -24.04
CA LEU A 75 -23.52 30.92 -22.71
C LEU A 75 -24.39 30.21 -21.67
N ALA A 76 -25.63 29.87 -22.01
CA ALA A 76 -26.50 29.10 -21.14
C ALA A 76 -25.96 27.68 -20.86
N ILE A 77 -25.42 27.01 -21.90
CA ILE A 77 -24.76 25.70 -21.75
C ILE A 77 -23.51 25.82 -20.88
N LEU A 78 -22.66 26.84 -21.12
CA LEU A 78 -21.45 27.08 -20.33
C LEU A 78 -21.79 27.37 -18.88
N LYS A 79 -22.78 28.21 -18.63
CA LYS A 79 -23.27 28.53 -17.27
C LYS A 79 -23.78 27.25 -16.59
N GLY A 80 -24.61 26.46 -17.23
CA GLY A 80 -25.10 25.20 -16.68
C GLY A 80 -23.98 24.20 -16.39
N ARG A 81 -22.89 24.19 -17.18
CA ARG A 81 -21.70 23.36 -16.91
C ARG A 81 -20.89 23.87 -15.73
N VAL A 82 -20.74 25.20 -15.61
CA VAL A 82 -20.05 25.82 -14.45
C VAL A 82 -20.85 25.58 -13.18
N ASP A 83 -22.15 25.85 -13.18
CA ASP A 83 -23.04 25.63 -12.05
C ASP A 83 -23.02 24.12 -11.62
N GLY A 84 -23.03 23.22 -12.61
CA GLY A 84 -22.92 21.79 -12.38
C GLY A 84 -21.55 21.34 -11.83
N LEU A 85 -20.47 21.99 -12.23
CA LEU A 85 -19.13 21.77 -11.69
C LEU A 85 -19.00 22.33 -10.26
N GLU A 86 -19.53 23.52 -10.02
CA GLU A 86 -19.55 24.11 -8.67
C GLU A 86 -20.36 23.28 -7.70
N ALA A 87 -21.53 22.77 -8.12
CA ALA A 87 -22.34 21.87 -7.32
C ALA A 87 -21.59 20.56 -7.00
N LYS A 88 -20.93 19.95 -8.00
CA LYS A 88 -20.11 18.76 -7.77
C LYS A 88 -18.89 19.01 -6.89
N VAL A 89 -18.23 20.16 -7.02
CA VAL A 89 -17.12 20.55 -6.13
C VAL A 89 -17.62 20.75 -4.71
N GLY A 90 -18.79 21.40 -4.53
CA GLY A 90 -19.42 21.54 -3.24
C GLY A 90 -19.81 20.20 -2.59
N GLU A 91 -20.35 19.27 -3.38
CA GLU A 91 -20.69 17.93 -2.94
C GLU A 91 -19.42 17.13 -2.56
N LEU A 92 -18.38 17.21 -3.38
CA LEU A 92 -17.07 16.59 -3.08
C LEU A 92 -16.44 17.18 -1.82
N GLN A 93 -16.51 18.49 -1.62
CA GLN A 93 -16.00 19.14 -0.40
C GLN A 93 -16.80 18.75 0.83
N ALA A 94 -18.12 18.64 0.73
CA ALA A 94 -18.99 18.22 1.83
C ALA A 94 -18.82 16.74 2.19
N ALA A 95 -18.53 15.88 1.19
CA ALA A 95 -18.27 14.45 1.37
C ALA A 95 -16.82 14.15 1.78
N GLN A 96 -15.90 15.12 1.69
CA GLN A 96 -14.49 14.92 1.98
C GLN A 96 -14.25 14.96 3.49
N PHE A 97 -13.76 13.83 4.05
CA PHE A 97 -13.39 13.71 5.47
C PHE A 97 -12.42 14.82 5.92
N SER A 98 -11.43 15.14 5.07
CA SER A 98 -10.47 16.24 5.28
C SER A 98 -9.68 16.51 4.01
N THR A 99 -9.24 17.74 3.79
CA THR A 99 -8.34 18.10 2.67
C THR A 99 -6.93 17.58 2.89
N THR A 100 -6.51 17.40 4.13
CA THR A 100 -5.18 16.92 4.53
C THR A 100 -5.14 15.42 4.84
N THR A 101 -6.29 14.81 5.19
CA THR A 101 -6.40 13.41 5.59
C THR A 101 -7.27 12.64 4.60
N LYS A 102 -6.71 11.57 4.02
CA LYS A 102 -7.45 10.60 3.20
C LYS A 102 -7.77 9.37 4.01
N LEU A 103 -9.04 9.05 4.15
CA LEU A 103 -9.52 7.83 4.78
C LEU A 103 -9.62 6.70 3.75
N LYS A 104 -9.15 5.50 4.12
CA LYS A 104 -9.31 4.26 3.34
C LYS A 104 -9.73 3.15 4.29
N GLY A 105 -10.89 2.59 4.04
CA GLY A 105 -11.41 1.47 4.82
C GLY A 105 -11.20 0.13 4.12
N LYS A 106 -11.06 -0.92 4.93
CA LYS A 106 -11.06 -2.31 4.50
C LYS A 106 -11.75 -3.17 5.55
N ALA A 107 -12.73 -3.97 5.13
CA ALA A 107 -13.30 -5.02 5.95
C ALA A 107 -13.05 -6.37 5.25
N ASP A 108 -12.51 -7.32 6.00
CA ASP A 108 -12.30 -8.70 5.57
C ASP A 108 -13.18 -9.60 6.42
N PHE A 109 -14.00 -10.45 5.79
CA PHE A 109 -14.77 -11.51 6.44
C PHE A 109 -14.17 -12.83 6.02
N PHE A 110 -13.97 -13.72 6.99
CA PHE A 110 -13.43 -15.06 6.80
C PHE A 110 -14.44 -16.07 7.26
N ILE A 111 -14.76 -17.03 6.43
CA ILE A 111 -15.52 -18.21 6.80
C ILE A 111 -14.73 -19.43 6.35
N GLY A 112 -14.44 -20.36 7.25
CA GLY A 112 -13.63 -21.54 6.94
C GLY A 112 -13.36 -22.40 8.15
N GLY A 113 -12.67 -23.49 7.91
CA GLY A 113 -12.25 -24.45 8.92
C GLY A 113 -10.97 -25.15 8.49
N ILE A 114 -10.40 -25.87 9.42
CA ILE A 114 -9.28 -26.79 9.23
C ILE A 114 -9.72 -28.19 9.58
N ASP A 115 -9.03 -29.16 8.99
CA ASP A 115 -9.03 -30.57 9.38
C ASP A 115 -7.68 -30.83 10.01
N ASN A 116 -7.66 -31.17 11.29
CA ASN A 116 -6.46 -31.36 12.07
C ASN A 116 -6.66 -32.65 12.94
N ASP A 117 -6.10 -33.75 12.49
CA ASP A 117 -6.21 -35.07 13.13
C ASP A 117 -5.46 -35.18 14.46
N VAL A 118 -5.34 -34.09 15.21
CA VAL A 118 -4.74 -34.16 16.57
C VAL A 118 -5.71 -34.84 17.52
N GLU A 119 -5.59 -36.17 17.65
CA GLU A 119 -6.23 -36.95 18.72
C GLU A 119 -5.61 -36.59 20.10
N THR A 120 -5.98 -35.43 20.65
CA THR A 120 -5.67 -35.11 22.04
C THR A 120 -6.83 -35.59 22.91
N GLU A 121 -6.75 -36.83 23.45
CA GLU A 121 -7.74 -37.34 24.40
C GLU A 121 -7.99 -36.29 25.49
N GLY A 122 -9.18 -35.71 25.52
CA GLY A 122 -9.74 -35.02 26.69
C GLY A 122 -9.80 -33.50 26.65
N THR A 123 -9.49 -32.81 25.55
CA THR A 123 -9.71 -31.35 25.47
C THR A 123 -10.83 -31.07 24.47
N ALA A 124 -11.99 -30.70 24.96
CA ALA A 124 -13.10 -30.25 24.12
C ALA A 124 -12.69 -28.97 23.37
N GLY A 125 -12.47 -29.08 22.06
CA GLY A 125 -12.22 -27.94 21.20
C GLY A 125 -10.99 -28.06 20.31
N ASP A 126 -10.90 -29.06 19.48
CA ASP A 126 -9.74 -29.36 18.62
C ASP A 126 -9.59 -28.43 17.41
N GLY A 127 -10.25 -27.27 17.39
CA GLY A 127 -10.03 -26.23 16.40
C GLY A 127 -10.69 -26.47 15.02
N GLU A 128 -11.37 -27.60 14.81
CA GLU A 128 -11.97 -28.01 13.53
C GLU A 128 -13.27 -27.28 13.17
N ALA A 129 -13.86 -26.57 14.11
CA ALA A 129 -15.10 -25.87 13.85
C ALA A 129 -14.98 -24.86 12.73
N VAL A 130 -15.98 -24.85 11.84
CA VAL A 130 -16.11 -23.76 10.86
C VAL A 130 -16.39 -22.47 11.62
N VAL A 131 -15.50 -21.51 11.46
CA VAL A 131 -15.61 -20.21 12.10
C VAL A 131 -15.94 -19.11 11.10
N MET A 132 -16.64 -18.07 11.56
CA MET A 132 -16.83 -16.83 10.82
C MET A 132 -16.23 -15.69 11.63
N GLN A 133 -15.21 -15.05 11.06
CA GLN A 133 -14.43 -13.99 11.71
C GLN A 133 -14.32 -12.77 10.80
N TYR A 134 -13.92 -11.66 11.39
CA TYR A 134 -13.73 -10.42 10.63
C TYR A 134 -12.47 -9.68 11.05
N ARG A 135 -11.98 -8.86 10.13
CA ARG A 135 -11.03 -7.78 10.40
C ARG A 135 -11.49 -6.49 9.74
N TYR A 136 -11.62 -5.45 10.52
CA TYR A 136 -11.97 -4.11 10.09
C TYR A 136 -10.80 -3.16 10.29
N ARG A 137 -10.45 -2.39 9.26
CA ARG A 137 -9.36 -1.42 9.28
C ARG A 137 -9.76 -0.09 8.67
N LEU A 138 -9.39 0.99 9.36
CA LEU A 138 -9.46 2.35 8.86
C LEU A 138 -8.05 2.92 8.81
N ASN A 139 -7.57 3.27 7.62
CA ASN A 139 -6.27 3.86 7.40
C ASN A 139 -6.44 5.34 7.09
N MET A 140 -5.92 6.18 7.97
CA MET A 140 -5.88 7.64 7.82
C MET A 140 -4.49 8.02 7.33
N ASN A 141 -4.44 8.62 6.14
CA ASN A 141 -3.21 9.09 5.51
C ASN A 141 -3.25 10.61 5.49
N THR A 142 -2.55 11.24 6.41
CA THR A 142 -2.51 12.69 6.57
C THR A 142 -1.18 13.23 6.06
N SER A 143 -1.23 14.25 5.21
CA SER A 143 -0.04 14.96 4.74
C SER A 143 -0.18 16.45 5.05
N PHE A 144 0.82 17.04 5.67
CA PHE A 144 0.84 18.46 6.04
C PHE A 144 1.57 19.31 5.00
N THR A 145 2.54 18.73 4.31
CA THR A 145 3.42 19.42 3.36
C THR A 145 3.26 18.94 1.92
N GLY A 146 2.44 17.91 1.69
CA GLY A 146 2.30 17.23 0.39
C GLY A 146 3.42 16.24 0.08
N LYS A 147 4.49 16.18 0.89
CA LYS A 147 5.64 15.27 0.73
C LYS A 147 5.86 14.36 1.93
N ASP A 148 5.09 14.54 2.97
CA ASP A 148 5.12 13.80 4.24
C ASP A 148 3.89 12.90 4.38
N LEU A 149 3.91 12.05 5.40
CA LEU A 149 2.82 11.13 5.71
C LEU A 149 2.78 10.87 7.22
N LEU A 150 1.75 11.36 7.89
CA LEU A 150 1.31 10.81 9.17
C LEU A 150 0.31 9.68 8.86
N TYR A 151 0.73 8.46 9.09
CA TYR A 151 -0.11 7.28 8.94
C TYR A 151 -0.70 6.87 10.28
N THR A 152 -2.00 6.68 10.33
CA THR A 152 -2.69 6.11 11.49
C THR A 152 -3.63 5.01 11.03
N ARG A 153 -3.58 3.83 11.68
CA ARG A 153 -4.48 2.72 11.43
C ARG A 153 -5.27 2.39 12.68
N LEU A 154 -6.59 2.41 12.55
CA LEU A 154 -7.49 1.83 13.52
C LEU A 154 -7.86 0.43 13.04
N GLN A 155 -7.93 -0.53 13.98
CA GLN A 155 -8.29 -1.91 13.70
C GLN A 155 -9.18 -2.47 14.80
N ALA A 156 -10.15 -3.31 14.38
CA ALA A 156 -10.87 -4.24 15.21
C ALA A 156 -10.94 -5.58 14.48
N ALA A 157 -10.74 -6.70 15.19
CA ALA A 157 -10.73 -8.01 14.57
C ALA A 157 -11.14 -9.08 15.59
N SER A 158 -11.86 -10.10 15.14
CA SER A 158 -12.35 -11.20 15.96
C SER A 158 -11.57 -12.51 15.76
N GLY A 159 -10.38 -12.46 15.13
CA GLY A 159 -9.56 -13.64 14.89
C GLY A 159 -9.18 -14.35 16.20
N SER A 160 -9.22 -15.66 16.18
CA SER A 160 -8.85 -16.54 17.28
C SER A 160 -8.65 -17.97 16.77
N GLY A 161 -8.02 -18.81 17.57
CA GLY A 161 -7.75 -20.19 17.19
C GLY A 161 -6.86 -20.31 15.95
N TRP A 162 -7.16 -21.24 15.07
CA TRP A 162 -6.35 -21.54 13.87
C TRP A 162 -6.08 -20.36 12.95
N THR A 163 -6.92 -19.31 12.93
CA THR A 163 -6.71 -18.14 12.09
C THR A 163 -5.61 -17.20 12.56
N GLU A 164 -5.18 -17.32 13.83
CA GLU A 164 -4.20 -16.44 14.48
C GLU A 164 -3.00 -17.19 15.05
N ALA A 165 -3.03 -18.49 15.07
CA ALA A 165 -2.02 -19.31 15.73
C ALA A 165 -1.24 -20.19 14.75
N GLY A 166 0.02 -20.46 15.07
CA GLY A 166 0.86 -21.45 14.44
C GLY A 166 0.95 -21.35 12.91
N ASP A 167 0.86 -22.50 12.31
CA ASP A 167 1.11 -22.72 10.88
C ASP A 167 -0.02 -22.26 9.99
N THR A 168 -1.23 -22.22 10.51
CA THR A 168 -2.45 -21.82 9.80
C THR A 168 -2.77 -20.33 9.91
N HIS A 169 -1.90 -19.54 10.57
CA HIS A 169 -2.09 -18.10 10.76
C HIS A 169 -2.35 -17.38 9.42
N LEU A 170 -3.50 -16.72 9.31
CA LEU A 170 -3.88 -16.01 8.09
C LEU A 170 -3.17 -14.67 7.97
N ALA A 171 -2.79 -14.31 6.75
CA ALA A 171 -2.10 -13.04 6.45
C ALA A 171 -2.96 -11.80 6.73
N ASP A 172 -4.26 -11.96 6.66
CA ASP A 172 -5.25 -10.88 6.75
C ASP A 172 -6.17 -11.01 7.96
N SER A 173 -5.94 -11.94 8.90
CA SER A 173 -6.64 -11.99 10.20
C SER A 173 -6.06 -11.00 11.22
N GLY A 174 -6.60 -10.98 12.41
CA GLY A 174 -6.15 -10.18 13.54
C GLY A 174 -6.95 -10.51 14.79
N SER A 175 -6.34 -10.40 15.98
CA SER A 175 -6.86 -10.87 17.28
C SER A 175 -6.93 -9.76 18.33
N ASN A 176 -7.08 -8.49 17.97
CA ASN A 176 -7.17 -7.40 18.95
C ASN A 176 -8.56 -7.24 19.59
N GLY A 177 -9.39 -8.27 19.50
CA GLY A 177 -10.76 -8.26 20.00
C GLY A 177 -11.69 -7.36 19.21
N VAL A 178 -12.91 -7.19 19.69
CA VAL A 178 -13.93 -6.35 19.07
C VAL A 178 -13.73 -4.85 19.30
N THR A 179 -12.71 -4.46 20.06
CA THR A 179 -12.43 -3.06 20.40
C THR A 179 -11.65 -2.38 19.29
N LEU A 180 -12.18 -1.27 18.78
CA LEU A 180 -11.46 -0.43 17.82
C LEU A 180 -10.31 0.29 18.52
N SER A 181 -9.09 -0.05 18.14
CA SER A 181 -7.86 0.51 18.76
C SER A 181 -6.88 1.02 17.72
N VAL A 182 -5.93 1.85 18.16
CA VAL A 182 -4.82 2.29 17.31
C VAL A 182 -3.85 1.13 17.14
N ASP A 183 -3.89 0.52 15.95
CA ASP A 183 -3.03 -0.60 15.59
C ASP A 183 -1.64 -0.13 15.16
N LYS A 184 -1.58 0.96 14.41
CA LYS A 184 -0.34 1.54 13.89
C LYS A 184 -0.41 3.05 13.89
N ILE A 185 0.72 3.72 14.19
CA ILE A 185 0.88 5.16 14.03
C ILE A 185 2.35 5.51 13.84
N TRP A 186 2.67 6.27 12.77
CA TRP A 186 4.01 6.77 12.48
C TRP A 186 3.99 7.98 11.57
N TYR A 187 5.11 8.72 11.54
CA TYR A 187 5.33 9.84 10.65
C TYR A 187 6.52 9.60 9.74
N THR A 188 6.33 9.86 8.45
CA THR A 188 7.33 9.72 7.40
C THR A 188 7.53 11.04 6.69
N PHE A 189 8.77 11.49 6.53
CA PHE A 189 9.10 12.76 5.90
C PHE A 189 10.43 12.69 5.13
N PRO A 190 10.63 13.53 4.09
CA PRO A 190 11.87 13.58 3.35
C PRO A 190 12.93 14.39 4.08
N VAL A 191 14.18 13.91 4.03
CA VAL A 191 15.39 14.63 4.47
C VAL A 191 16.45 14.47 3.40
N GLY A 192 16.63 15.48 2.57
CA GLY A 192 17.45 15.37 1.36
C GLY A 192 16.91 14.26 0.45
N ASP A 193 17.78 13.31 0.08
CA ASP A 193 17.43 12.16 -0.76
C ASP A 193 16.88 10.97 0.06
N PHE A 194 16.85 11.09 1.38
CA PHE A 194 16.34 10.06 2.27
C PHE A 194 14.88 10.29 2.62
N LYS A 195 14.18 9.21 2.85
CA LYS A 195 12.89 9.15 3.49
C LYS A 195 13.08 8.63 4.91
N VAL A 196 12.78 9.45 5.88
CA VAL A 196 12.88 9.13 7.31
C VAL A 196 11.51 8.78 7.84
N THR A 197 11.42 7.71 8.63
CA THR A 197 10.19 7.28 9.30
C THR A 197 10.46 7.14 10.77
N VAL A 198 9.55 7.65 11.61
CA VAL A 198 9.59 7.51 13.07
C VAL A 198 8.16 7.29 13.59
N GLY A 199 7.99 6.47 14.60
CA GLY A 199 6.66 6.26 15.17
C GLY A 199 6.65 5.41 16.43
N PRO A 200 5.65 5.61 17.30
CA PRO A 200 5.49 4.82 18.52
C PRO A 200 4.92 3.41 18.27
N ARG A 201 4.27 3.16 17.11
CA ARG A 201 3.69 1.86 16.76
C ARG A 201 3.88 1.54 15.28
N ILE A 202 5.00 0.87 14.96
CA ILE A 202 5.37 0.48 13.61
C ILE A 202 6.03 -0.90 13.63
N GLU A 203 5.95 -1.64 12.54
CA GLU A 203 6.72 -2.88 12.32
C GLU A 203 7.85 -2.62 11.33
N ASN A 204 8.93 -3.37 11.43
CA ASN A 204 10.17 -3.19 10.67
C ASN A 204 9.94 -3.17 9.13
N TYR A 205 9.06 -4.01 8.59
CA TYR A 205 8.83 -4.11 7.15
C TYR A 205 8.05 -2.94 6.52
N TYR A 206 7.51 -2.00 7.31
CA TYR A 206 6.95 -0.76 6.77
C TYR A 206 8.03 0.25 6.35
N MET A 207 9.26 0.05 6.80
CA MET A 207 10.40 0.92 6.57
C MET A 207 11.39 0.35 5.55
N ILE A 208 10.96 -0.54 4.67
CA ILE A 208 11.75 -1.11 3.57
C ILE A 208 10.96 -1.05 2.26
N GLU A 209 11.64 -1.29 1.13
CA GLU A 209 10.96 -1.55 -0.15
C GLU A 209 10.28 -2.92 -0.10
N THR A 210 9.11 -3.04 -0.75
CA THR A 210 8.34 -4.28 -0.78
C THR A 210 9.11 -5.38 -1.50
N PRO A 211 9.51 -6.46 -0.82
CA PRO A 211 10.44 -7.44 -1.37
C PRO A 211 9.81 -8.43 -2.35
N THR A 212 8.48 -8.59 -2.32
CA THR A 212 7.75 -9.54 -3.18
C THR A 212 6.40 -8.97 -3.63
N ARG A 213 5.78 -9.61 -4.62
CA ARG A 213 4.46 -9.24 -5.17
C ARG A 213 3.36 -10.22 -4.81
N TYR A 214 3.71 -11.37 -4.25
CA TYR A 214 2.75 -12.38 -3.85
C TYR A 214 1.78 -11.85 -2.78
N LYS A 215 0.49 -12.23 -2.89
CA LYS A 215 -0.59 -11.83 -1.96
C LYS A 215 -1.13 -13.07 -1.26
N PRO A 216 -0.51 -13.51 -0.18
CA PRO A 216 -0.82 -14.78 0.46
C PRO A 216 -2.17 -14.82 1.16
N VAL A 217 -2.63 -16.02 1.42
CA VAL A 217 -3.66 -16.38 2.40
C VAL A 217 -3.01 -16.69 3.74
N LEU A 218 -1.98 -17.53 3.75
CA LEU A 218 -1.19 -17.82 4.95
C LEU A 218 -0.15 -16.72 5.21
N LYS A 219 0.00 -16.33 6.46
CA LYS A 219 0.99 -15.33 6.88
C LYS A 219 2.43 -15.76 6.58
N ALA A 220 2.70 -17.06 6.61
CA ALA A 220 3.99 -17.65 6.28
C ALA A 220 4.58 -17.15 4.95
N PHE A 221 3.77 -16.97 3.93
CA PHE A 221 4.19 -16.52 2.60
C PHE A 221 4.24 -15.00 2.41
N LYS A 222 3.92 -14.24 3.45
CA LYS A 222 3.97 -12.76 3.39
C LYS A 222 5.41 -12.29 3.25
N LEU A 223 5.63 -11.29 2.38
CA LEU A 223 6.94 -10.62 2.19
C LEU A 223 8.10 -11.53 1.73
N GLY A 224 7.82 -12.70 1.18
CA GLY A 224 8.85 -13.64 0.74
C GLY A 224 9.34 -14.59 1.85
N GLY A 225 8.45 -14.92 2.79
CA GLY A 225 8.70 -15.67 4.01
C GLY A 225 8.66 -14.76 5.22
N TYR A 226 7.55 -14.86 5.97
CA TYR A 226 7.36 -14.09 7.21
C TYR A 226 7.97 -14.83 8.39
N GLY A 227 8.43 -14.12 9.40
CA GLY A 227 8.93 -14.74 10.62
C GLY A 227 10.32 -14.23 11.01
N SER A 228 11.35 -15.07 10.90
CA SER A 228 12.69 -14.77 11.40
C SER A 228 13.31 -13.47 10.86
N LEU A 229 13.20 -13.20 9.57
CA LEU A 229 13.74 -11.98 8.97
C LEU A 229 12.73 -10.82 9.00
N MET A 230 11.53 -11.06 8.48
CA MET A 230 10.45 -10.06 8.39
C MET A 230 9.47 -10.26 9.54
N GLY A 231 8.95 -9.15 10.02
CA GLY A 231 8.09 -9.15 11.20
C GLY A 231 8.90 -8.89 12.46
N ALA A 232 8.33 -8.11 13.30
CA ALA A 232 8.78 -7.79 14.64
C ALA A 232 7.53 -7.41 15.42
N SER A 233 7.65 -7.31 16.73
CA SER A 233 6.58 -6.73 17.53
C SER A 233 6.24 -5.33 17.01
N THR A 234 4.97 -5.00 17.02
CA THR A 234 4.54 -3.62 16.73
C THR A 234 4.93 -2.76 17.93
N GLY A 235 5.85 -1.85 17.73
CA GLY A 235 6.37 -1.02 18.80
C GLY A 235 6.97 0.28 18.30
N THR A 236 7.70 0.97 19.13
CA THR A 236 8.44 2.19 18.78
C THR A 236 9.50 1.87 17.73
N GLY A 237 9.59 2.67 16.69
CA GLY A 237 10.57 2.42 15.63
C GLY A 237 10.97 3.66 14.87
N ALA A 238 12.17 3.58 14.28
CA ALA A 238 12.71 4.58 13.37
C ALA A 238 13.47 3.91 12.22
N GLY A 239 13.49 4.55 11.06
CA GLY A 239 14.22 4.02 9.91
C GLY A 239 14.42 5.05 8.82
N ILE A 240 15.35 4.71 7.95
CA ILE A 240 15.70 5.49 6.76
C ILE A 240 15.55 4.63 5.51
N GLN A 241 15.11 5.25 4.43
CA GLN A 241 15.05 4.64 3.12
C GLN A 241 15.68 5.60 2.12
N TRP A 242 16.46 5.06 1.19
CA TRP A 242 17.02 5.78 0.07
C TRP A 242 16.78 4.99 -1.21
N ARG A 243 16.54 5.69 -2.29
CA ARG A 243 16.43 5.12 -3.62
C ARG A 243 17.17 5.98 -4.62
N GLN A 244 17.97 5.34 -5.45
CA GLN A 244 18.68 6.00 -6.54
C GLN A 244 17.70 6.71 -7.48
N ASN A 245 18.00 7.96 -7.81
CA ASN A 245 17.23 8.72 -8.79
C ASN A 245 17.68 8.34 -10.20
N VAL A 246 16.81 7.66 -10.93
CA VAL A 246 17.04 7.16 -12.30
C VAL A 246 15.86 7.52 -13.20
N GLY A 247 16.01 7.33 -14.51
CA GLY A 247 14.94 7.53 -15.48
C GLY A 247 13.72 6.62 -15.20
N ARG A 248 12.57 7.01 -15.71
CA ARG A 248 11.33 6.24 -15.52
C ARG A 248 11.42 4.85 -16.14
N GLY A 249 11.31 3.82 -15.30
CA GLY A 249 11.37 2.42 -15.72
C GLY A 249 12.76 1.80 -15.70
N GLU A 250 13.79 2.59 -15.43
CA GLU A 250 15.15 2.10 -15.26
C GLU A 250 15.34 1.42 -13.90
N PRO A 251 16.22 0.41 -13.82
CA PRO A 251 16.55 -0.23 -12.55
C PRO A 251 17.32 0.72 -11.65
N ALA A 252 16.98 0.72 -10.38
CA ALA A 252 17.58 1.58 -9.37
C ALA A 252 18.04 0.77 -8.17
N PHE A 253 19.14 1.18 -7.57
CA PHE A 253 19.50 0.74 -6.23
C PHE A 253 18.57 1.38 -5.20
N ASN A 254 18.27 0.63 -4.16
CA ASN A 254 17.61 1.11 -2.96
C ASN A 254 18.28 0.55 -1.71
N PHE A 255 18.27 1.33 -0.67
CA PHE A 255 18.78 0.96 0.64
C PHE A 255 17.75 1.32 1.70
N ALA A 256 17.64 0.49 2.73
CA ALA A 256 16.86 0.79 3.93
C ALA A 256 17.56 0.24 5.16
N ALA A 257 17.41 0.95 6.28
CA ALA A 257 17.81 0.48 7.60
C ALA A 257 16.81 0.99 8.62
N ASN A 258 16.42 0.13 9.55
CA ASN A 258 15.46 0.49 10.58
C ASN A 258 15.67 -0.29 11.88
N TYR A 259 15.13 0.26 12.95
CA TYR A 259 15.10 -0.33 14.28
C TYR A 259 13.69 -0.23 14.85
N THR A 260 13.24 -1.29 15.51
CA THR A 260 11.96 -1.35 16.25
C THR A 260 12.16 -1.99 17.61
N SER A 261 11.39 -1.55 18.60
CA SER A 261 11.43 -2.06 19.98
C SER A 261 10.03 -2.15 20.56
N SER A 262 9.71 -3.23 21.25
CA SER A 262 8.43 -3.42 21.95
C SER A 262 8.31 -2.60 23.24
N GLY A 263 9.43 -2.30 23.90
CA GLY A 263 9.45 -1.60 25.20
C GLY A 263 9.45 -0.07 25.13
N GLY A 264 9.28 0.49 23.92
CA GLY A 264 9.45 1.94 23.73
C GLY A 264 8.40 2.82 24.40
N ASP A 265 7.28 2.29 24.80
CA ASP A 265 6.18 2.94 25.55
C ASP A 265 6.19 2.61 27.05
N ASP A 266 7.07 1.73 27.51
CA ASP A 266 7.28 1.41 28.91
C ASP A 266 8.48 2.18 29.49
N SER A 267 8.22 2.98 30.53
CA SER A 267 9.26 3.79 31.17
C SER A 267 10.26 2.98 32.00
N SER A 268 9.95 1.75 32.34
CA SER A 268 10.85 0.84 33.06
C SER A 268 11.83 0.12 32.13
N GLU A 269 11.46 -0.06 30.87
CA GLU A 269 12.25 -0.79 29.87
C GLU A 269 12.89 0.16 28.87
N GLY A 270 12.10 1.03 28.25
CA GLY A 270 12.55 2.01 27.25
C GLY A 270 12.86 1.40 25.89
N VAL A 271 13.25 2.26 24.94
CA VAL A 271 13.47 1.88 23.53
C VAL A 271 14.67 0.92 23.36
N PHE A 272 15.64 0.98 24.25
CA PHE A 272 16.91 0.24 24.18
C PHE A 272 17.12 -0.69 25.40
N GLY A 273 16.05 -1.08 26.07
CA GLY A 273 16.12 -2.01 27.19
C GLY A 273 16.63 -3.38 26.79
N ASP A 274 17.21 -4.09 27.76
CA ASP A 274 17.76 -5.43 27.54
C ASP A 274 16.66 -6.50 27.52
N ASP A 275 15.56 -6.25 28.23
CA ASP A 275 14.42 -7.19 28.39
C ASP A 275 13.28 -6.89 27.43
N VAL A 276 13.56 -6.32 26.24
CA VAL A 276 12.57 -5.98 25.25
C VAL A 276 12.84 -6.65 23.91
N GLN A 277 11.77 -6.94 23.18
CA GLN A 277 11.91 -7.44 21.81
C GLN A 277 12.39 -6.30 20.89
N THR A 278 13.53 -6.50 20.27
CA THR A 278 14.10 -5.53 19.31
C THR A 278 14.34 -6.15 17.95
N SER A 279 14.31 -5.33 16.91
CA SER A 279 14.66 -5.74 15.56
C SER A 279 15.43 -4.61 14.87
N PHE A 280 16.63 -4.90 14.45
CA PHE A 280 17.37 -4.10 13.49
C PHE A 280 17.30 -4.79 12.14
N LEU A 281 16.79 -4.11 11.10
CA LEU A 281 16.60 -4.68 9.76
C LEU A 281 17.25 -3.76 8.72
N THR A 282 18.04 -4.34 7.82
CA THR A 282 18.61 -3.66 6.66
C THR A 282 18.18 -4.33 5.36
N GLN A 283 18.15 -3.55 4.29
CA GLN A 283 17.84 -4.00 2.94
C GLN A 283 18.75 -3.26 1.95
N LEU A 284 19.34 -4.01 1.04
CA LEU A 284 19.98 -3.50 -0.17
C LEU A 284 19.33 -4.16 -1.37
N GLY A 285 18.68 -3.38 -2.23
CA GLY A 285 17.95 -3.89 -3.37
C GLY A 285 18.35 -3.22 -4.66
N TYR A 286 18.07 -3.92 -5.76
CA TYR A 286 18.26 -3.42 -7.12
C TYR A 286 17.13 -3.90 -8.02
N GLY A 287 16.62 -3.03 -8.85
CA GLY A 287 15.62 -3.41 -9.84
C GLY A 287 14.62 -2.33 -10.20
N THR A 288 13.59 -2.78 -10.87
CA THR A 288 12.47 -1.99 -11.38
C THR A 288 11.17 -2.35 -10.66
N ARG A 289 10.05 -1.77 -11.12
CA ARG A 289 8.71 -2.23 -10.69
C ARG A 289 8.32 -3.60 -11.24
N LYS A 290 8.99 -4.09 -12.32
CA LYS A 290 8.72 -5.39 -12.95
C LYS A 290 9.67 -6.50 -12.48
N ALA A 291 10.90 -6.17 -12.13
CA ALA A 291 11.88 -7.13 -11.64
C ALA A 291 12.74 -6.48 -10.57
N TRP A 292 12.82 -7.11 -9.42
CA TRP A 292 13.59 -6.60 -8.29
C TRP A 292 14.17 -7.75 -7.47
N VAL A 293 15.36 -7.55 -6.95
CA VAL A 293 16.03 -8.45 -6.02
C VAL A 293 16.66 -7.63 -4.89
N GLY A 294 16.63 -8.16 -3.69
CA GLY A 294 17.23 -7.52 -2.52
C GLY A 294 17.81 -8.51 -1.53
N ALA A 295 18.95 -8.13 -0.98
CA ALA A 295 19.58 -8.75 0.17
C ALA A 295 19.12 -8.06 1.45
N HIS A 296 18.93 -8.85 2.48
CA HIS A 296 18.46 -8.40 3.79
C HIS A 296 19.32 -8.97 4.90
N TYR A 297 19.46 -8.21 5.95
CA TYR A 297 20.04 -8.65 7.22
C TYR A 297 19.18 -8.14 8.36
N ALA A 298 18.89 -8.99 9.31
CA ALA A 298 18.22 -8.62 10.56
C ALA A 298 18.97 -9.17 11.76
N ARG A 299 19.09 -8.35 12.80
CA ARG A 299 19.41 -8.76 14.15
C ARG A 299 18.18 -8.57 15.01
N LYS A 300 17.75 -9.63 15.70
CA LYS A 300 16.62 -9.59 16.62
C LYS A 300 17.05 -10.03 18.00
N ASN A 301 16.51 -9.37 19.01
CA ASN A 301 16.59 -9.81 20.39
C ASN A 301 15.16 -9.99 20.90
N THR A 302 15.00 -10.87 21.89
CA THR A 302 13.73 -11.10 22.57
C THR A 302 13.90 -10.88 24.06
N ASP A 303 12.79 -10.68 24.74
CA ASP A 303 12.65 -10.54 26.19
C ASP A 303 12.73 -11.87 26.96
N GLY A 304 13.49 -12.83 26.46
CA GLY A 304 13.54 -14.19 26.99
C GLY A 304 12.48 -15.11 26.41
N SER A 305 11.64 -14.62 25.47
CA SER A 305 10.76 -15.45 24.67
C SER A 305 11.47 -15.93 23.39
N ASP A 306 11.01 -17.04 22.82
CA ASP A 306 11.66 -17.66 21.68
C ASP A 306 11.64 -16.76 20.41
N VAL A 307 12.81 -16.57 19.79
CA VAL A 307 12.94 -15.78 18.53
C VAL A 307 12.28 -16.50 17.37
N ILE A 308 12.20 -17.81 17.43
CA ILE A 308 11.60 -18.67 16.41
C ILE A 308 10.26 -19.14 16.95
N ALA A 309 9.20 -18.38 16.67
CA ALA A 309 7.87 -18.72 17.14
C ALA A 309 7.46 -20.13 16.70
N GLY A 310 7.09 -20.98 17.69
CA GLY A 310 6.51 -22.30 17.46
C GLY A 310 7.50 -23.47 17.37
N GLN A 311 8.80 -23.29 17.62
CA GLN A 311 9.79 -24.37 17.45
C GLN A 311 10.57 -24.77 18.71
N SER A 312 10.31 -24.22 19.88
CA SER A 312 10.99 -24.61 21.08
C SER A 312 10.12 -25.50 21.98
N ASN A 313 10.00 -26.79 21.65
CA ASN A 313 9.42 -27.78 22.55
C ASN A 313 10.42 -28.33 23.62
N ASP A 314 11.66 -27.82 23.65
CA ASP A 314 12.73 -28.39 24.48
C ASP A 314 13.24 -27.48 25.62
N GLY A 315 12.59 -26.32 25.83
CA GLY A 315 12.97 -25.38 26.90
C GLY A 315 14.25 -24.58 26.63
N THR A 316 14.81 -24.60 25.43
CA THR A 316 15.90 -23.72 25.02
C THR A 316 15.32 -22.41 24.51
N VAL A 317 15.50 -21.33 25.23
CA VAL A 317 15.05 -20.00 24.87
C VAL A 317 16.20 -19.29 24.16
N SER A 318 16.04 -18.98 22.89
CA SER A 318 17.02 -18.18 22.12
C SER A 318 16.72 -16.70 22.31
N THR A 319 17.66 -15.93 22.84
CA THR A 319 17.48 -14.51 23.14
C THR A 319 17.86 -13.59 22.01
N SER A 320 18.68 -14.06 21.09
CA SER A 320 19.06 -13.27 19.92
C SER A 320 19.22 -14.11 18.66
N MET A 321 19.04 -13.47 17.51
CA MET A 321 19.10 -14.11 16.20
C MET A 321 19.69 -13.17 15.16
N ASP A 322 20.66 -13.66 14.39
CA ASP A 322 21.16 -13.03 13.16
C ASP A 322 20.60 -13.74 11.95
N VAL A 323 19.91 -13.00 11.07
CA VAL A 323 19.24 -13.56 9.89
C VAL A 323 19.63 -12.83 8.65
N TRP A 324 20.00 -13.58 7.65
CA TRP A 324 20.25 -13.12 6.29
C TRP A 324 19.15 -13.60 5.36
N GLY A 325 18.87 -12.88 4.28
CA GLY A 325 17.91 -13.35 3.30
C GLY A 325 18.05 -12.68 1.96
N LEU A 326 17.63 -13.41 0.93
CA LEU A 326 17.48 -12.92 -0.42
C LEU A 326 16.01 -13.02 -0.82
N ARG A 327 15.47 -11.96 -1.41
CA ARG A 327 14.07 -11.91 -1.86
C ARG A 327 13.99 -11.18 -3.17
N GLY A 328 12.98 -11.53 -3.96
CA GLY A 328 12.77 -10.85 -5.21
C GLY A 328 11.45 -11.23 -5.88
N PHE A 329 11.19 -10.53 -6.98
CA PHE A 329 10.05 -10.81 -7.83
C PHE A 329 10.33 -10.49 -9.30
N TYR A 330 9.56 -11.14 -10.16
CA TYR A 330 9.52 -10.86 -11.58
C TYR A 330 8.08 -10.81 -12.08
N VAL A 331 7.70 -9.71 -12.72
CA VAL A 331 6.40 -9.50 -13.35
C VAL A 331 6.57 -9.61 -14.86
N PRO A 332 6.10 -10.68 -15.50
CA PRO A 332 6.23 -10.87 -16.94
C PRO A 332 5.37 -9.84 -17.71
N GLU A 333 5.72 -9.64 -18.98
CA GLU A 333 4.93 -8.73 -19.84
C GLU A 333 3.59 -9.34 -20.25
N SER A 334 3.59 -10.63 -20.50
CA SER A 334 2.37 -11.37 -20.86
C SER A 334 1.63 -11.83 -19.60
N LYS A 335 0.34 -11.55 -19.53
CA LYS A 335 -0.55 -12.02 -18.46
C LYS A 335 -0.77 -13.54 -18.45
N ALA A 336 -0.37 -14.26 -19.51
CA ALA A 336 -0.41 -15.71 -19.55
C ALA A 336 0.55 -16.35 -18.56
N PHE A 337 1.64 -15.65 -18.20
CA PHE A 337 2.62 -16.14 -17.23
C PHE A 337 2.39 -15.48 -15.87
N PRO A 338 2.63 -16.20 -14.77
CA PRO A 338 2.45 -15.64 -13.44
C PRO A 338 3.56 -14.64 -13.09
N THR A 339 3.23 -13.68 -12.26
CA THR A 339 4.22 -12.96 -11.47
C THR A 339 4.84 -13.93 -10.49
N VAL A 340 6.15 -14.08 -10.54
CA VAL A 340 6.93 -14.93 -9.63
C VAL A 340 7.45 -14.07 -8.47
N SER A 341 7.28 -14.56 -7.25
CA SER A 341 7.89 -14.02 -6.05
C SER A 341 8.62 -15.13 -5.31
N ALA A 342 9.83 -14.85 -4.84
CA ALA A 342 10.61 -15.84 -4.11
C ALA A 342 11.38 -15.20 -2.96
N GLY A 343 11.63 -15.97 -1.92
CA GLY A 343 12.46 -15.59 -0.81
C GLY A 343 13.16 -16.79 -0.18
N ILE A 344 14.37 -16.58 0.26
CA ILE A 344 15.13 -17.50 1.10
C ILE A 344 15.71 -16.73 2.26
N ASN A 345 15.84 -17.36 3.40
CA ASN A 345 16.53 -16.82 4.57
C ASN A 345 17.24 -17.93 5.34
N TRP A 346 18.32 -17.56 5.99
CA TRP A 346 19.10 -18.41 6.87
C TRP A 346 19.59 -17.57 8.04
N GLY A 347 19.78 -18.19 9.18
CA GLY A 347 20.19 -17.47 10.37
C GLY A 347 20.70 -18.38 11.46
N ASN A 348 21.34 -17.74 12.44
CA ASN A 348 21.84 -18.38 13.63
C ASN A 348 21.20 -17.75 14.85
N THR A 349 20.83 -18.56 15.82
CA THR A 349 20.35 -18.10 17.11
C THR A 349 21.39 -18.36 18.18
N ASP A 350 21.49 -17.44 19.15
CA ASP A 350 22.27 -17.63 20.35
C ASP A 350 21.37 -18.19 21.46
N GLY A 351 21.66 -19.41 21.92
CA GLY A 351 20.94 -20.03 23.06
C GLY A 351 21.49 -19.54 24.40
N THR A 352 20.60 -19.25 25.36
CA THR A 352 20.98 -18.73 26.67
C THR A 352 21.30 -19.77 27.70
N SER A 353 20.66 -20.96 27.62
CA SER A 353 20.75 -21.95 28.71
C SER A 353 21.98 -22.88 28.63
N THR A 354 22.56 -23.06 27.43
CA THR A 354 23.61 -24.07 27.22
C THR A 354 24.77 -23.55 26.36
N GLY A 355 24.71 -22.31 25.81
CA GLY A 355 25.72 -21.77 24.88
C GLY A 355 25.67 -22.42 23.49
N ASP A 356 24.60 -23.11 23.16
CA ASP A 356 24.44 -23.82 21.89
C ASP A 356 23.82 -22.89 20.85
N THR A 357 24.42 -22.83 19.67
CA THR A 357 23.88 -22.13 18.50
C THR A 357 22.87 -23.05 17.79
N THR A 358 21.83 -22.44 17.23
CA THR A 358 20.85 -23.12 16.39
C THR A 358 20.83 -22.48 15.01
N GLU A 359 21.03 -23.28 13.98
CA GLU A 359 20.88 -22.80 12.60
C GLU A 359 19.45 -22.92 12.12
N THR A 360 19.04 -21.95 11.33
CA THR A 360 17.69 -21.88 10.77
C THR A 360 17.71 -21.63 9.26
N PHE A 361 16.72 -22.18 8.59
CA PHE A 361 16.51 -21.96 7.18
C PHE A 361 15.02 -21.72 6.90
N GLY A 362 14.72 -20.94 5.85
CA GLY A 362 13.36 -20.74 5.38
C GLY A 362 13.34 -20.33 3.92
N TYR A 363 12.28 -20.70 3.21
CA TYR A 363 12.11 -20.38 1.79
C TYR A 363 10.65 -20.26 1.40
N MET A 364 10.39 -19.57 0.29
CA MET A 364 9.08 -19.57 -0.34
C MET A 364 9.17 -19.24 -1.85
N VAL A 365 8.24 -19.79 -2.60
CA VAL A 365 7.94 -19.40 -3.98
C VAL A 365 6.44 -19.17 -4.10
N GLY A 366 6.07 -18.01 -4.63
CA GLY A 366 4.67 -17.64 -4.88
C GLY A 366 4.46 -17.20 -6.33
N LEU A 367 3.39 -17.69 -6.93
CA LEU A 367 2.97 -17.42 -8.28
C LEU A 367 1.61 -16.71 -8.26
N ASN A 368 1.53 -15.53 -8.88
CA ASN A 368 0.30 -14.81 -9.05
C ASN A 368 -0.06 -14.67 -10.53
N TRP A 369 -1.28 -14.97 -10.88
CA TRP A 369 -1.86 -14.67 -12.19
C TRP A 369 -2.88 -13.54 -12.05
N ASP A 370 -2.84 -12.59 -12.95
CA ASP A 370 -3.84 -11.54 -13.11
C ASP A 370 -4.76 -11.88 -14.29
N ASP A 371 -6.02 -11.43 -14.21
CA ASP A 371 -7.04 -11.60 -15.26
C ASP A 371 -7.33 -13.07 -15.62
N VAL A 372 -7.37 -13.95 -14.63
CA VAL A 372 -7.63 -15.39 -14.82
C VAL A 372 -9.10 -15.63 -15.09
N LEU A 373 -9.41 -16.29 -16.22
CA LEU A 373 -10.76 -16.58 -16.72
C LEU A 373 -11.59 -15.33 -17.07
N VAL A 374 -11.60 -14.33 -16.22
CA VAL A 374 -12.33 -13.06 -16.39
C VAL A 374 -11.40 -11.92 -16.01
N GLU A 375 -11.47 -10.80 -16.71
CA GLU A 375 -10.70 -9.59 -16.42
C GLU A 375 -10.98 -9.10 -14.99
N GLY A 376 -9.91 -8.76 -14.26
CA GLY A 376 -9.95 -8.35 -12.86
C GLY A 376 -9.81 -9.49 -11.86
N ASN A 377 -10.08 -10.75 -12.24
CA ASN A 377 -9.91 -11.90 -11.37
C ASN A 377 -8.44 -12.30 -11.24
N LYS A 378 -8.09 -12.94 -10.14
CA LYS A 378 -6.71 -13.33 -9.84
C LYS A 378 -6.66 -14.76 -9.30
N ALA A 379 -5.52 -15.40 -9.49
CA ALA A 379 -5.20 -16.67 -8.85
C ALA A 379 -3.83 -16.62 -8.24
N GLY A 380 -3.59 -17.45 -7.24
CA GLY A 380 -2.28 -17.58 -6.62
C GLY A 380 -2.02 -18.97 -6.11
N LEU A 381 -0.76 -19.37 -6.22
CA LEU A 381 -0.21 -20.62 -5.71
C LEU A 381 1.08 -20.28 -4.98
N ALA A 382 1.27 -20.80 -3.78
CA ALA A 382 2.56 -20.68 -3.10
C ALA A 382 2.92 -21.97 -2.37
N TYR A 383 4.23 -22.21 -2.33
CA TYR A 383 4.85 -23.29 -1.57
C TYR A 383 6.10 -22.78 -0.86
N GLY A 384 6.37 -23.27 0.33
CA GLY A 384 7.56 -22.93 1.10
C GLY A 384 7.46 -23.33 2.55
N SER A 385 8.43 -22.91 3.35
CA SER A 385 8.46 -23.16 4.78
C SER A 385 7.49 -22.22 5.54
N ILE A 386 7.01 -22.71 6.66
CA ILE A 386 6.26 -21.92 7.62
C ILE A 386 7.26 -21.18 8.51
N GLY A 387 7.57 -19.94 8.14
CA GLY A 387 8.62 -19.17 8.81
C GLY A 387 10.03 -19.72 8.50
N SER A 388 10.87 -19.79 9.53
CA SER A 388 12.16 -20.47 9.46
C SER A 388 12.13 -21.71 10.36
N TYR A 389 12.65 -22.81 9.87
CA TYR A 389 12.77 -24.04 10.64
C TYR A 389 14.23 -24.27 11.04
N ILE A 390 14.42 -25.05 12.12
CA ILE A 390 15.73 -25.39 12.65
C ILE A 390 16.36 -26.47 11.76
N THR A 391 17.55 -26.23 11.23
CA THR A 391 18.30 -27.19 10.41
C THR A 391 19.42 -27.88 11.17
N GLU A 392 19.96 -27.19 12.19
CA GLU A 392 21.01 -27.73 13.05
C GLU A 392 20.81 -27.23 14.48
N LYS A 393 20.96 -28.13 15.44
CA LYS A 393 20.90 -27.86 16.88
C LYS A 393 22.03 -28.59 17.57
N LYS A 394 22.86 -27.89 18.37
CA LYS A 394 24.00 -28.47 19.07
C LYS A 394 24.99 -29.22 18.18
N ASN A 395 25.21 -28.76 16.94
CA ASN A 395 25.99 -29.44 15.91
C ASN A 395 25.41 -30.81 15.46
N GLU A 396 24.15 -31.08 15.72
CA GLU A 396 23.42 -32.23 15.18
C GLU A 396 22.37 -31.73 14.16
N SER A 397 22.33 -32.36 12.99
CA SER A 397 21.33 -32.06 11.97
C SER A 397 19.94 -32.42 12.50
N VAL A 398 18.99 -31.52 12.36
CA VAL A 398 17.58 -31.73 12.67
C VAL A 398 16.83 -31.93 11.37
N ASP A 399 16.17 -33.08 11.24
CA ASP A 399 15.26 -33.34 10.13
C ASP A 399 13.91 -32.70 10.46
N ALA A 400 13.72 -31.46 10.03
CA ALA A 400 12.53 -30.67 10.32
C ALA A 400 11.86 -30.26 9.02
N ASP A 401 10.77 -30.94 8.66
CA ASP A 401 9.89 -30.55 7.57
C ASP A 401 8.79 -29.63 8.11
N ASN A 402 8.84 -28.35 7.77
CA ASN A 402 7.85 -27.38 8.15
C ASN A 402 7.39 -26.62 6.90
N ASN A 403 6.54 -27.25 6.12
CA ASN A 403 6.16 -26.79 4.79
C ASN A 403 4.68 -26.41 4.73
N ALA A 404 4.38 -25.49 3.84
CA ALA A 404 3.00 -25.11 3.53
C ALA A 404 2.80 -24.98 2.01
N LEU A 405 1.58 -25.26 1.62
CA LEU A 405 1.09 -25.03 0.24
C LEU A 405 -0.22 -24.27 0.34
N GLU A 406 -0.42 -23.26 -0.48
CA GLU A 406 -1.72 -22.60 -0.61
C GLU A 406 -2.10 -22.39 -2.06
N LEU A 407 -3.38 -22.50 -2.34
CA LEU A 407 -4.01 -22.20 -3.62
C LEU A 407 -5.24 -21.33 -3.37
N TRP A 408 -5.38 -20.25 -4.12
CA TRP A 408 -6.53 -19.38 -4.02
C TRP A 408 -6.93 -18.79 -5.38
N TYR A 409 -8.22 -18.49 -5.50
CA TYR A 409 -8.78 -17.76 -6.62
C TYR A 409 -9.58 -16.56 -6.09
N GLN A 410 -9.34 -15.37 -6.63
CA GLN A 410 -10.06 -14.17 -6.26
C GLN A 410 -11.00 -13.75 -7.39
N TYR A 411 -12.29 -13.79 -7.11
CA TYR A 411 -13.31 -13.23 -7.97
C TYR A 411 -13.54 -11.76 -7.59
N GLN A 412 -13.37 -10.85 -8.56
CA GLN A 412 -13.62 -9.42 -8.38
C GLN A 412 -15.09 -9.13 -8.73
N VAL A 413 -15.93 -8.95 -7.70
CA VAL A 413 -17.37 -8.70 -7.87
C VAL A 413 -17.63 -7.27 -8.35
N THR A 414 -16.95 -6.29 -7.74
CA THR A 414 -16.93 -4.87 -8.11
C THR A 414 -15.54 -4.32 -7.79
N ASP A 415 -15.23 -3.07 -8.13
CA ASP A 415 -13.96 -2.43 -7.76
C ASP A 415 -13.72 -2.44 -6.23
N ALA A 416 -14.81 -2.45 -5.46
CA ALA A 416 -14.78 -2.39 -4.00
C ALA A 416 -14.94 -3.76 -3.32
N ILE A 417 -15.45 -4.79 -4.00
CA ILE A 417 -15.80 -6.08 -3.40
C ILE A 417 -15.12 -7.22 -4.13
N SER A 418 -14.44 -8.08 -3.39
CA SER A 418 -13.88 -9.33 -3.90
C SER A 418 -14.17 -10.51 -2.99
N VAL A 419 -14.28 -11.70 -3.58
CA VAL A 419 -14.47 -12.99 -2.89
C VAL A 419 -13.31 -13.89 -3.27
N LYS A 420 -12.62 -14.45 -2.29
CA LYS A 420 -11.43 -15.28 -2.45
C LYS A 420 -11.61 -16.62 -1.74
N PRO A 421 -12.14 -17.67 -2.40
CA PRO A 421 -11.97 -19.04 -1.94
C PRO A 421 -10.49 -19.43 -1.95
N ALA A 422 -10.08 -20.17 -0.93
CA ALA A 422 -8.72 -20.66 -0.77
C ALA A 422 -8.70 -22.01 -0.06
N VAL A 423 -7.71 -22.80 -0.40
CA VAL A 423 -7.34 -24.04 0.29
C VAL A 423 -5.87 -24.00 0.61
N PHE A 424 -5.48 -24.61 1.70
CA PHE A 424 -4.10 -24.72 2.12
C PHE A 424 -3.83 -26.02 2.82
N TRP A 425 -2.57 -26.41 2.83
CA TRP A 425 -2.02 -27.53 3.55
C TRP A 425 -0.78 -27.07 4.28
N THR A 426 -0.60 -27.55 5.49
CA THR A 426 0.60 -27.34 6.30
C THR A 426 1.03 -28.65 6.91
N ASN A 427 2.35 -28.86 6.98
CA ASN A 427 3.00 -29.95 7.67
C ASN A 427 3.86 -29.35 8.78
N ASN A 428 3.63 -29.70 10.03
CA ASN A 428 4.38 -29.19 11.17
C ASN A 428 5.05 -30.34 11.93
N TYR A 429 6.31 -30.55 11.62
CA TYR A 429 7.13 -31.58 12.27
C TYR A 429 7.35 -31.34 13.79
N ALA A 430 7.32 -30.08 14.25
CA ALA A 430 7.69 -29.73 15.63
C ALA A 430 6.70 -30.20 16.69
N SER A 431 5.49 -30.61 16.31
CA SER A 431 4.41 -30.94 17.25
C SER A 431 4.00 -32.41 17.31
N ASP A 432 4.66 -33.32 16.57
CA ASP A 432 4.12 -34.68 16.28
C ASP A 432 2.67 -34.61 15.74
N ALA A 433 2.26 -33.46 15.22
CA ALA A 433 0.94 -33.21 14.67
C ALA A 433 0.88 -33.74 13.25
N ASP A 434 -0.24 -34.34 12.90
CA ASP A 434 -0.55 -34.72 11.54
C ASP A 434 -0.67 -33.49 10.62
N ASP A 435 -0.62 -33.72 9.33
CA ASP A 435 -0.81 -32.69 8.30
C ASP A 435 -2.14 -31.96 8.52
N THR A 436 -2.13 -30.64 8.43
CA THR A 436 -3.35 -29.84 8.53
C THR A 436 -3.82 -29.39 7.14
N PHE A 437 -5.08 -29.65 6.82
CA PHE A 437 -5.74 -29.13 5.64
C PHE A 437 -6.74 -28.06 6.05
N GLY A 438 -6.76 -26.96 5.29
CA GLY A 438 -7.70 -25.88 5.56
C GLY A 438 -8.38 -25.38 4.31
N ALA A 439 -9.61 -24.91 4.47
CA ALA A 439 -10.37 -24.25 3.42
C ALA A 439 -11.10 -23.03 3.98
N LEU A 440 -11.07 -21.94 3.22
CA LEU A 440 -11.75 -20.72 3.62
C LEU A 440 -12.27 -19.91 2.42
N VAL A 441 -13.22 -19.04 2.69
CA VAL A 441 -13.65 -17.98 1.78
C VAL A 441 -13.42 -16.64 2.47
N GLN A 442 -12.57 -15.81 1.88
CA GLN A 442 -12.36 -14.43 2.32
C GLN A 442 -13.18 -13.49 1.43
N THR A 443 -14.06 -12.68 2.04
CA THR A 443 -14.75 -11.59 1.35
C THR A 443 -14.15 -10.27 1.81
N THR A 444 -13.67 -9.46 0.86
CA THR A 444 -13.05 -8.16 1.13
C THR A 444 -13.91 -7.03 0.61
N PHE A 445 -14.17 -6.05 1.46
CA PHE A 445 -14.80 -4.78 1.13
C PHE A 445 -13.79 -3.65 1.29
N LYS A 446 -13.70 -2.76 0.28
CA LYS A 446 -12.85 -1.56 0.29
C LYS A 446 -13.72 -0.32 0.12
N PHE A 447 -13.44 0.72 0.87
CA PHE A 447 -14.18 1.98 0.84
C PHE A 447 -13.33 3.16 1.29
#